data_1277c0a05a8ccffebbef2162d4887b9f
#
_entry.id   1277c0a05a8ccffebbef2162d4887b9f
#
_cell.length_a   1.000
_cell.length_b   1.000
_cell.length_c   1.000
_cell.angle_alpha   90.00
_cell.angle_beta   90.00
_cell.angle_gamma   90.00
#
_symmetry.space_group_name_H-M   'P 1'
#
loop_
_entity.id
_entity.type
_entity.pdbx_description
1 polymer ?
#
loop_
_entity_poly.entity_id
_entity_poly.type
_entity_poly.pdbx_seq_one_letter_code
_entity_poly.pdbx_strand_id
1 'polypeptide(L)'
;MPEPLPLFPLNTPLVPGLVLPLNIFEPRYRAMVQELLDEPRDEAREFGVIAIREGRDPLREGTEALYAVGVSALLRQAEELEDGRFEIVTTGHRRFRLISVEPVPTGAAGAHSGDVTPADPDHDAGLASPAPLLRAQVEFLAEATSESDALLADQVAARFREYRSALGGQVQATVGEDEIPHDPTVLSYLVTAAMVVPQQERQQLLSADSTAARLTIARGMLSRETVLISELSAVPSLDIPGATPSVN
;
A
#
# COMPACT_ATOMS: atom_id res chain seq x y z
N MET A 1 3.06 19.07 -12.66
CA MET A 1 3.74 18.47 -13.82
C MET A 1 4.00 17.01 -13.47
N PRO A 2 3.96 16.06 -14.41
CA PRO A 2 4.29 14.67 -14.12
C PRO A 2 5.71 14.54 -13.56
N GLU A 3 5.87 13.68 -12.56
CA GLU A 3 7.15 13.42 -11.92
C GLU A 3 7.48 11.93 -12.06
N PRO A 4 8.75 11.57 -12.35
CA PRO A 4 9.17 10.18 -12.44
C PRO A 4 9.29 9.57 -11.04
N LEU A 5 8.80 8.33 -10.86
CA LEU A 5 8.84 7.63 -9.57
C LEU A 5 9.11 6.14 -9.79
N PRO A 6 10.10 5.51 -9.11
CA PRO A 6 10.23 4.06 -9.09
C PRO A 6 8.96 3.45 -8.52
N LEU A 7 8.50 2.32 -9.06
CA LEU A 7 7.21 1.75 -8.69
C LEU A 7 7.37 0.39 -8.03
N PHE A 8 6.67 0.21 -6.93
CA PHE A 8 6.57 -1.04 -6.16
C PHE A 8 5.10 -1.50 -6.14
N PRO A 9 4.66 -2.33 -7.08
CA PRO A 9 3.31 -2.87 -7.10
C PRO A 9 3.08 -3.87 -5.95
N LEU A 10 1.94 -3.74 -5.27
CA LEU A 10 1.52 -4.64 -4.19
C LEU A 10 0.08 -5.12 -4.42
N ASN A 11 -0.29 -6.21 -3.75
CA ASN A 11 -1.67 -6.71 -3.76
C ASN A 11 -2.61 -5.92 -2.82
N THR A 12 -2.09 -4.96 -2.08
CA THR A 12 -2.89 -4.12 -1.17
C THR A 12 -2.44 -2.66 -1.30
N PRO A 13 -3.36 -1.68 -1.26
CA PRO A 13 -2.99 -0.28 -1.33
C PRO A 13 -2.32 0.17 -0.02
N LEU A 14 -1.26 0.97 -0.15
CA LEU A 14 -0.70 1.76 0.95
C LEU A 14 -1.61 2.95 1.22
N VAL A 15 -1.64 3.41 2.46
CA VAL A 15 -2.40 4.59 2.89
C VAL A 15 -1.43 5.63 3.46
N PRO A 16 -1.61 6.94 3.19
CA PRO A 16 -0.80 7.98 3.80
C PRO A 16 -0.76 7.89 5.33
N GLY A 17 0.43 8.06 5.91
CA GLY A 17 0.67 7.92 7.35
C GLY A 17 0.90 6.49 7.84
N LEU A 18 0.57 5.47 7.05
CA LEU A 18 0.77 4.09 7.44
C LEU A 18 2.25 3.68 7.33
N VAL A 19 2.76 3.04 8.38
CA VAL A 19 4.09 2.41 8.36
C VAL A 19 4.00 1.08 7.61
N LEU A 20 4.91 0.88 6.65
CA LEU A 20 5.00 -0.33 5.84
C LEU A 20 6.42 -0.91 5.94
N PRO A 21 6.64 -1.96 6.74
CA PRO A 21 7.88 -2.73 6.69
C PRO A 21 7.87 -3.64 5.47
N LEU A 22 9.01 -3.73 4.77
CA LEU A 22 9.18 -4.57 3.60
C LEU A 22 10.49 -5.36 3.68
N ASN A 23 10.45 -6.62 3.25
CA ASN A 23 11.65 -7.44 3.02
C ASN A 23 11.91 -7.48 1.51
N ILE A 24 13.04 -6.92 1.09
CA ILE A 24 13.41 -6.71 -0.30
C ILE A 24 14.42 -7.78 -0.72
N PHE A 25 13.96 -8.78 -1.47
CA PHE A 25 14.79 -9.89 -1.94
C PHE A 25 14.94 -9.92 -3.47
N GLU A 26 13.98 -9.38 -4.23
CA GLU A 26 14.05 -9.36 -5.69
C GLU A 26 15.15 -8.38 -6.18
N PRO A 27 16.01 -8.79 -7.15
CA PRO A 27 17.13 -7.98 -7.63
C PRO A 27 16.73 -6.57 -8.08
N ARG A 28 15.59 -6.44 -8.78
CA ARG A 28 15.07 -5.14 -9.24
C ARG A 28 14.76 -4.16 -8.10
N TYR A 29 14.19 -4.66 -7.00
CA TYR A 29 13.86 -3.82 -5.85
C TYR A 29 15.08 -3.58 -4.94
N ARG A 30 16.03 -4.52 -4.91
CA ARG A 30 17.33 -4.27 -4.25
C ARG A 30 18.07 -3.12 -4.92
N ALA A 31 18.12 -3.11 -6.26
CA ALA A 31 18.70 -2.02 -7.04
C ALA A 31 17.97 -0.68 -6.79
N MET A 32 16.63 -0.70 -6.70
CA MET A 32 15.83 0.48 -6.35
C MET A 32 16.19 1.01 -4.96
N VAL A 33 16.29 0.15 -3.94
CA VAL A 33 16.66 0.58 -2.59
C VAL A 33 18.05 1.19 -2.57
N GLN A 34 19.03 0.58 -3.27
CA GLN A 34 20.38 1.13 -3.39
C GLN A 34 20.37 2.51 -4.03
N GLU A 35 19.63 2.70 -5.12
CA GLU A 35 19.47 4.01 -5.78
C GLU A 35 18.86 5.06 -4.83
N LEU A 36 17.88 4.66 -4.00
CA LEU A 36 17.30 5.55 -2.99
C LEU A 36 18.28 5.90 -1.88
N LEU A 37 19.14 4.97 -1.47
CA LEU A 37 20.16 5.24 -0.44
C LEU A 37 21.26 6.17 -0.92
N ASP A 38 21.56 6.17 -2.23
CA ASP A 38 22.51 7.07 -2.86
C ASP A 38 21.98 8.52 -2.95
N GLU A 39 20.67 8.73 -2.79
CA GLU A 39 20.09 10.09 -2.73
C GLU A 39 20.47 10.76 -1.40
N PRO A 40 21.15 11.94 -1.45
CA PRO A 40 21.68 12.59 -0.24
C PRO A 40 20.60 13.20 0.66
N ARG A 41 19.38 13.44 0.13
CA ARG A 41 18.28 14.04 0.88
C ARG A 41 17.29 12.97 1.28
N ASP A 42 17.08 12.78 2.58
CA ASP A 42 16.16 11.77 3.10
C ASP A 42 14.71 11.95 2.60
N GLU A 43 14.28 13.23 2.43
CA GLU A 43 12.94 13.54 1.92
C GLU A 43 12.74 13.16 0.44
N ALA A 44 13.84 12.96 -0.31
CA ALA A 44 13.82 12.53 -1.71
C ALA A 44 13.92 11.01 -1.87
N ARG A 45 14.11 10.25 -0.79
CA ARG A 45 14.13 8.78 -0.79
C ARG A 45 12.70 8.24 -0.85
N GLU A 46 12.07 8.43 -1.98
CA GLU A 46 10.64 8.18 -2.19
C GLU A 46 10.42 7.25 -3.39
N PHE A 47 9.50 6.28 -3.25
CA PHE A 47 9.05 5.42 -4.35
C PHE A 47 7.54 5.24 -4.30
N GLY A 48 6.93 4.89 -5.42
CA GLY A 48 5.49 4.71 -5.51
C GLY A 48 5.05 3.30 -5.14
N VAL A 49 4.12 3.18 -4.21
CA VAL A 49 3.38 1.95 -3.93
C VAL A 49 2.02 2.05 -4.59
N ILE A 50 1.68 1.03 -5.39
CA ILE A 50 0.42 1.01 -6.12
C ILE A 50 -0.18 -0.39 -6.09
N ALA A 51 -1.51 -0.47 -5.94
CA ALA A 51 -2.18 -1.75 -5.89
C ALA A 51 -2.37 -2.36 -7.28
N ILE A 52 -2.13 -3.67 -7.37
CA ILE A 52 -2.40 -4.48 -8.55
C ILE A 52 -3.88 -4.85 -8.55
N ARG A 53 -4.54 -4.77 -9.71
CA ARG A 53 -5.91 -5.28 -9.88
C ARG A 53 -5.90 -6.79 -9.82
N GLU A 54 -6.88 -7.37 -9.18
CA GLU A 54 -6.99 -8.81 -9.00
C GLU A 54 -6.88 -9.56 -10.34
N GLY A 55 -6.02 -10.58 -10.37
CA GLY A 55 -5.79 -11.42 -11.53
C GLY A 55 -4.98 -10.78 -12.67
N ARG A 56 -4.39 -9.60 -12.46
CA ARG A 56 -3.62 -8.86 -13.48
C ARG A 56 -2.11 -8.95 -13.23
N ASP A 57 -1.34 -8.75 -14.32
CA ASP A 57 0.12 -8.75 -14.30
C ASP A 57 0.68 -7.41 -14.82
N PRO A 58 1.27 -6.57 -13.95
CA PRO A 58 1.79 -5.26 -14.37
C PRO A 58 2.93 -5.33 -15.40
N LEU A 59 3.68 -6.43 -15.44
CA LEU A 59 4.76 -6.60 -16.42
C LEU A 59 4.25 -6.90 -17.83
N ARG A 60 3.04 -7.44 -17.94
CA ARG A 60 2.41 -7.79 -19.22
C ARG A 60 1.40 -6.74 -19.69
N GLU A 61 0.63 -6.20 -18.75
CA GLU A 61 -0.53 -5.35 -19.03
C GLU A 61 -0.26 -3.87 -18.71
N GLY A 62 0.89 -3.57 -18.12
CA GLY A 62 1.29 -2.20 -17.82
C GLY A 62 0.30 -1.49 -16.91
N THR A 63 -0.11 -0.28 -17.31
CA THR A 63 -1.01 0.59 -16.54
C THR A 63 -2.38 -0.05 -16.28
N GLU A 64 -2.88 -0.91 -17.17
CA GLU A 64 -4.20 -1.53 -17.04
C GLU A 64 -4.29 -2.53 -15.88
N ALA A 65 -3.15 -3.12 -15.50
CA ALA A 65 -3.07 -4.02 -14.37
C ALA A 65 -3.09 -3.30 -13.02
N LEU A 66 -2.91 -1.99 -13.00
CA LEU A 66 -2.75 -1.19 -11.79
C LEU A 66 -3.99 -0.35 -11.52
N TYR A 67 -4.19 0.00 -10.26
CA TYR A 67 -5.18 1.03 -9.92
C TYR A 67 -4.67 2.42 -10.32
N ALA A 68 -5.59 3.36 -10.53
CA ALA A 68 -5.23 4.70 -11.00
C ALA A 68 -4.57 5.57 -9.92
N VAL A 69 -4.79 5.27 -8.65
CA VAL A 69 -4.25 6.04 -7.52
C VAL A 69 -3.38 5.15 -6.67
N GLY A 70 -2.15 5.57 -6.42
CA GLY A 70 -1.20 4.99 -5.49
C GLY A 70 -0.79 5.98 -4.41
N VAL A 71 0.14 5.55 -3.57
CA VAL A 71 0.73 6.36 -2.49
C VAL A 71 2.24 6.24 -2.55
N SER A 72 2.94 7.35 -2.51
CA SER A 72 4.38 7.33 -2.37
C SER A 72 4.79 6.88 -0.96
N ALA A 73 5.88 6.15 -0.87
CA ALA A 73 6.44 5.65 0.37
C ALA A 73 7.80 6.31 0.59
N LEU A 74 7.96 7.00 1.73
CA LEU A 74 9.24 7.53 2.17
C LEU A 74 10.04 6.43 2.87
N LEU A 75 11.27 6.21 2.43
CA LEU A 75 12.21 5.31 3.10
C LEU A 75 12.66 5.94 4.41
N ARG A 76 12.40 5.27 5.53
CA ARG A 76 12.76 5.73 6.89
C ARG A 76 14.00 5.03 7.43
N GLN A 77 14.07 3.73 7.21
CA GLN A 77 15.17 2.89 7.64
C GLN A 77 15.45 1.85 6.56
N ALA A 78 16.71 1.48 6.40
CA ALA A 78 17.12 0.36 5.57
C ALA A 78 18.28 -0.34 6.25
N GLU A 79 18.20 -1.67 6.32
CA GLU A 79 19.26 -2.54 6.82
C GLU A 79 19.57 -3.57 5.73
N GLU A 80 20.83 -3.61 5.30
CA GLU A 80 21.32 -4.59 4.36
C GLU A 80 21.73 -5.85 5.11
N LEU A 81 21.19 -7.00 4.71
CA LEU A 81 21.48 -8.29 5.28
C LEU A 81 22.71 -8.93 4.60
N GLU A 82 23.35 -9.90 5.27
CA GLU A 82 24.56 -10.60 4.77
C GLU A 82 24.37 -11.24 3.38
N ASP A 83 23.14 -11.63 3.01
CA ASP A 83 22.78 -12.20 1.72
C ASP A 83 22.41 -11.15 0.67
N GLY A 84 22.58 -9.86 0.99
CA GLY A 84 22.32 -8.73 0.13
C GLY A 84 20.82 -8.40 -0.04
N ARG A 85 19.91 -8.97 0.76
CA ARG A 85 18.53 -8.51 0.89
C ARG A 85 18.50 -7.23 1.74
N PHE A 86 17.41 -6.48 1.64
CA PHE A 86 17.19 -5.36 2.54
C PHE A 86 15.92 -5.58 3.37
N GLU A 87 16.00 -5.23 4.65
CA GLU A 87 14.84 -4.95 5.48
C GLU A 87 14.67 -3.43 5.54
N ILE A 88 13.52 -2.96 5.07
CA ILE A 88 13.25 -1.52 5.04
C ILE A 88 11.98 -1.18 5.81
N VAL A 89 11.96 -0.01 6.42
CA VAL A 89 10.77 0.60 7.02
C VAL A 89 10.42 1.84 6.24
N THR A 90 9.20 1.92 5.75
CA THR A 90 8.70 3.05 4.99
C THR A 90 7.45 3.64 5.62
N THR A 91 7.12 4.88 5.26
CA THR A 91 5.87 5.53 5.67
C THR A 91 5.15 6.05 4.44
N GLY A 92 3.87 5.73 4.30
CA GLY A 92 3.02 6.30 3.25
C GLY A 92 3.00 7.82 3.38
N HIS A 93 3.20 8.52 2.24
CA HIS A 93 3.36 9.97 2.23
C HIS A 93 2.25 10.66 1.45
N ARG A 94 2.39 10.79 0.14
CA ARG A 94 1.46 11.53 -0.71
C ARG A 94 0.73 10.60 -1.67
N ARG A 95 -0.55 10.87 -1.91
CA ARG A 95 -1.27 10.18 -2.99
C ARG A 95 -0.79 10.71 -4.34
N PHE A 96 -0.76 9.81 -5.31
CA PHE A 96 -0.49 10.17 -6.70
C PHE A 96 -1.47 9.50 -7.65
N ARG A 97 -1.69 10.14 -8.81
CA ARG A 97 -2.35 9.55 -9.97
C ARG A 97 -1.30 8.99 -10.90
N LEU A 98 -1.46 7.74 -11.30
CA LEU A 98 -0.63 7.10 -12.31
C LEU A 98 -0.97 7.65 -13.71
N ILE A 99 0.03 8.14 -14.43
CA ILE A 99 -0.11 8.63 -15.80
C ILE A 99 0.35 7.56 -16.79
N SER A 100 1.57 7.05 -16.61
CA SER A 100 2.13 5.98 -17.42
C SER A 100 3.08 5.13 -16.60
N VAL A 101 3.35 3.92 -17.06
CA VAL A 101 4.34 3.02 -16.47
C VAL A 101 5.19 2.42 -17.58
N GLU A 102 6.49 2.32 -17.34
CA GLU A 102 7.46 1.76 -18.27
C GLU A 102 8.37 0.78 -17.54
N PRO A 103 8.67 -0.39 -18.13
CA PRO A 103 9.67 -1.31 -17.61
C PRO A 103 11.07 -0.80 -17.91
N VAL A 104 11.93 -0.71 -16.87
CA VAL A 104 13.32 -0.31 -16.99
C VAL A 104 14.20 -1.52 -16.67
N PRO A 105 15.13 -1.91 -17.56
CA PRO A 105 16.06 -3.00 -17.28
C PRO A 105 16.89 -2.73 -16.03
N THR A 106 16.91 -3.67 -15.12
CA THR A 106 17.75 -3.63 -13.92
C THR A 106 19.17 -4.03 -14.33
N GLY A 107 20.08 -3.06 -14.43
CA GLY A 107 21.48 -3.33 -14.82
C GLY A 107 22.16 -2.23 -15.60
N ALA A 108 21.48 -1.13 -15.93
CA ALA A 108 22.08 -0.01 -16.67
C ALA A 108 22.84 1.03 -15.80
N ALA A 109 22.80 0.90 -14.48
CA ALA A 109 23.54 1.77 -13.57
C ALA A 109 24.82 1.06 -13.11
N GLY A 110 25.88 1.05 -13.95
CA GLY A 110 27.17 0.50 -13.55
C GLY A 110 28.06 -0.09 -14.65
N ALA A 111 27.68 0.04 -15.92
CA ALA A 111 28.57 -0.30 -17.00
C ALA A 111 29.61 0.83 -17.16
N HIS A 112 30.66 0.80 -16.34
CA HIS A 112 31.92 1.46 -16.71
C HIS A 112 32.41 0.82 -18.00
N SER A 113 32.59 1.66 -19.00
CA SER A 113 33.21 1.36 -20.29
C SER A 113 34.55 0.62 -20.06
N GLY A 114 34.59 -0.67 -20.32
CA GLY A 114 35.78 -1.50 -20.18
C GLY A 114 35.57 -2.83 -20.87
N ASP A 115 36.11 -2.94 -22.09
CA ASP A 115 36.52 -4.14 -22.80
C ASP A 115 35.46 -5.22 -23.06
N VAL A 116 34.90 -5.18 -24.26
CA VAL A 116 34.06 -6.23 -24.83
C VAL A 116 34.96 -7.33 -25.37
N THR A 117 35.18 -8.38 -24.60
CA THR A 117 35.67 -9.65 -25.11
C THR A 117 34.48 -10.40 -25.74
N PRO A 118 34.58 -10.95 -26.96
CA PRO A 118 33.46 -11.65 -27.58
C PRO A 118 33.12 -12.92 -26.77
N ALA A 119 31.87 -13.03 -26.36
CA ALA A 119 31.35 -14.18 -25.65
C ALA A 119 31.27 -15.40 -26.57
N ASP A 120 31.69 -16.54 -26.02
CA ASP A 120 31.63 -17.90 -26.58
C ASP A 120 30.16 -18.30 -26.82
N PRO A 121 29.76 -18.78 -28.03
CA PRO A 121 28.36 -19.00 -28.38
C PRO A 121 27.71 -20.25 -27.74
N ASP A 122 28.37 -21.00 -26.88
CA ASP A 122 27.91 -22.30 -26.36
C ASP A 122 27.53 -22.28 -24.86
N HIS A 123 27.34 -21.12 -24.21
CA HIS A 123 26.92 -21.03 -22.81
C HIS A 123 25.53 -20.38 -22.66
N ASP A 124 24.56 -20.79 -23.48
CA ASP A 124 23.15 -20.45 -23.32
C ASP A 124 22.44 -21.44 -22.36
N ALA A 125 22.80 -21.40 -21.10
CA ALA A 125 22.02 -22.02 -20.04
C ALA A 125 21.13 -20.96 -19.40
N GLY A 126 19.98 -20.67 -20.05
CA GLY A 126 18.71 -20.21 -19.48
C GLY A 126 18.71 -19.34 -18.23
N LEU A 127 19.57 -18.32 -18.14
CA LEU A 127 19.42 -17.26 -17.15
C LEU A 127 18.33 -16.31 -17.65
N ALA A 128 17.08 -16.56 -17.24
CA ALA A 128 16.00 -15.59 -17.43
C ALA A 128 16.49 -14.22 -16.94
N SER A 129 16.54 -13.23 -17.82
CA SER A 129 16.86 -11.84 -17.44
C SER A 129 16.02 -11.45 -16.21
N PRO A 130 16.63 -10.82 -15.20
CA PRO A 130 15.86 -10.39 -14.04
C PRO A 130 14.71 -9.51 -14.47
N ALA A 131 13.54 -9.69 -13.84
CA ALA A 131 12.36 -8.91 -14.15
C ALA A 131 12.68 -7.40 -14.03
N PRO A 132 12.22 -6.55 -14.98
CA PRO A 132 12.53 -5.13 -14.99
C PRO A 132 11.89 -4.41 -13.79
N LEU A 133 12.51 -3.32 -13.35
CA LEU A 133 11.89 -2.37 -12.45
C LEU A 133 10.85 -1.56 -13.23
N LEU A 134 9.70 -1.31 -12.64
CA LEU A 134 8.72 -0.40 -13.21
C LEU A 134 9.03 1.03 -12.76
N ARG A 135 9.03 1.97 -13.69
CA ARG A 135 9.05 3.42 -13.42
C ARG A 135 7.77 4.04 -13.93
N ALA A 136 7.18 4.90 -13.13
CA ALA A 136 5.95 5.60 -13.45
C ALA A 136 6.18 7.08 -13.68
N GLN A 137 5.35 7.68 -14.55
CA GLN A 137 5.09 9.11 -14.53
C GLN A 137 3.84 9.32 -13.67
N VAL A 138 3.92 10.14 -12.66
CA VAL A 138 2.85 10.35 -11.69
C VAL A 138 2.51 11.83 -11.53
N GLU A 139 1.28 12.10 -11.13
CA GLU A 139 0.83 13.42 -10.69
C GLU A 139 0.43 13.34 -9.23
N PHE A 140 1.13 14.07 -8.36
CA PHE A 140 0.77 14.11 -6.94
C PHE A 140 -0.56 14.83 -6.74
N LEU A 141 -1.41 14.22 -5.91
CA LEU A 141 -2.75 14.73 -5.60
C LEU A 141 -2.68 15.62 -4.36
N ALA A 142 -3.24 16.82 -4.48
CA ALA A 142 -3.42 17.70 -3.33
C ALA A 142 -4.54 17.18 -2.43
N GLU A 143 -4.40 17.38 -1.11
CA GLU A 143 -5.47 17.12 -0.16
C GLU A 143 -6.38 18.37 -0.08
N ALA A 144 -7.55 18.24 -0.70
CA ALA A 144 -8.56 19.27 -0.60
C ALA A 144 -9.33 19.14 0.73
N THR A 145 -9.25 20.16 1.56
CA THR A 145 -9.93 20.25 2.86
C THR A 145 -10.82 21.48 2.92
N SER A 146 -11.86 21.45 3.75
CA SER A 146 -12.75 22.57 4.00
C SER A 146 -13.10 22.68 5.50
N GLU A 147 -13.58 23.84 5.94
CA GLU A 147 -14.02 24.03 7.33
C GLU A 147 -15.18 23.10 7.74
N SER A 148 -16.02 22.70 6.77
CA SER A 148 -17.11 21.75 7.00
C SER A 148 -16.67 20.31 7.27
N ASP A 149 -15.43 19.98 6.98
CA ASP A 149 -14.90 18.62 7.15
C ASP A 149 -14.83 18.22 8.63
N ALA A 150 -14.70 19.17 9.54
CA ALA A 150 -14.64 18.92 10.98
C ALA A 150 -15.93 18.25 11.51
N LEU A 151 -17.11 18.75 11.12
CA LEU A 151 -18.39 18.16 11.54
C LEU A 151 -18.57 16.73 10.99
N LEU A 152 -18.12 16.50 9.76
CA LEU A 152 -18.16 15.18 9.15
C LEU A 152 -17.16 14.25 9.82
N ALA A 153 -15.98 14.73 10.19
CA ALA A 153 -14.98 13.99 10.94
C ALA A 153 -15.50 13.52 12.29
N ASP A 154 -16.20 14.37 13.04
CA ASP A 154 -16.81 14.00 14.32
C ASP A 154 -17.82 12.85 14.16
N GLN A 155 -18.65 12.90 13.10
CA GLN A 155 -19.59 11.83 12.79
C GLN A 155 -18.89 10.52 12.43
N VAL A 156 -17.82 10.60 11.63
CA VAL A 156 -17.02 9.43 11.25
C VAL A 156 -16.31 8.86 12.46
N ALA A 157 -15.75 9.69 13.33
CA ALA A 157 -15.10 9.24 14.55
C ALA A 157 -16.07 8.48 15.48
N ALA A 158 -17.32 8.97 15.61
CA ALA A 158 -18.34 8.28 16.38
C ALA A 158 -18.67 6.89 15.78
N ARG A 159 -18.90 6.82 14.45
CA ARG A 159 -19.14 5.56 13.74
C ARG A 159 -17.95 4.59 13.80
N PHE A 160 -16.75 5.12 13.76
CA PHE A 160 -15.54 4.31 13.88
C PHE A 160 -15.39 3.67 15.26
N ARG A 161 -15.78 4.38 16.34
CA ARG A 161 -15.84 3.80 17.68
C ARG A 161 -16.87 2.66 17.77
N GLU A 162 -18.07 2.86 17.19
CA GLU A 162 -19.11 1.84 17.13
C GLU A 162 -18.62 0.59 16.37
N TYR A 163 -18.00 0.77 15.22
CA TYR A 163 -17.41 -0.30 14.41
C TYR A 163 -16.34 -1.09 15.18
N ARG A 164 -15.41 -0.40 15.84
CA ARG A 164 -14.38 -1.05 16.67
C ARG A 164 -14.97 -1.83 17.82
N SER A 165 -16.01 -1.30 18.47
CA SER A 165 -16.74 -1.99 19.53
C SER A 165 -17.43 -3.26 19.02
N ALA A 166 -18.03 -3.20 17.83
CA ALA A 166 -18.67 -4.36 17.20
C ALA A 166 -17.69 -5.48 16.84
N LEU A 167 -16.45 -5.13 16.47
CA LEU A 167 -15.38 -6.11 16.24
C LEU A 167 -14.92 -6.86 17.50
N GLY A 168 -15.38 -6.45 18.69
CA GLY A 168 -15.21 -7.21 19.94
C GLY A 168 -13.75 -7.40 20.38
N GLY A 169 -12.85 -6.46 20.08
CA GLY A 169 -11.44 -6.55 20.47
C GLY A 169 -10.65 -7.67 19.76
N GLN A 170 -11.22 -8.34 18.77
CA GLN A 170 -10.54 -9.36 17.94
C GLN A 170 -9.48 -8.77 17.02
N VAL A 171 -9.56 -7.49 16.72
CA VAL A 171 -8.49 -6.75 16.09
C VAL A 171 -7.70 -6.07 17.20
N GLN A 172 -6.47 -6.51 17.44
CA GLN A 172 -5.56 -5.80 18.34
C GLN A 172 -5.54 -4.34 17.87
N ALA A 173 -6.16 -3.49 18.69
CA ALA A 173 -6.30 -2.08 18.37
C ALA A 173 -4.90 -1.45 18.29
N THR A 174 -4.44 -1.23 17.08
CA THR A 174 -3.20 -0.49 16.79
C THR A 174 -3.33 0.98 17.24
N VAL A 175 -4.55 1.40 17.64
CA VAL A 175 -4.89 2.76 18.03
C VAL A 175 -5.70 2.71 19.33
N GLY A 176 -5.22 3.36 20.37
CA GLY A 176 -5.94 3.52 21.66
C GLY A 176 -7.28 4.27 21.50
N GLU A 177 -8.20 4.15 22.46
CA GLU A 177 -9.48 4.88 22.42
C GLU A 177 -9.28 6.41 22.42
N ASP A 178 -8.20 6.89 23.04
CA ASP A 178 -7.86 8.31 23.17
C ASP A 178 -7.04 8.85 21.98
N GLU A 179 -6.72 8.02 20.98
CA GLU A 179 -5.81 8.37 19.88
C GLU A 179 -6.52 8.64 18.54
N ILE A 180 -7.85 8.85 18.55
CA ILE A 180 -8.55 9.22 17.32
C ILE A 180 -8.21 10.67 16.94
N PRO A 181 -7.56 10.91 15.80
CA PRO A 181 -7.13 12.24 15.41
C PRO A 181 -8.31 13.20 15.21
N HIS A 182 -8.11 14.46 15.60
CA HIS A 182 -9.08 15.54 15.34
C HIS A 182 -8.95 16.11 13.92
N ASP A 183 -7.78 15.97 13.29
CA ASP A 183 -7.58 16.39 11.90
C ASP A 183 -8.41 15.52 10.96
N PRO A 184 -9.32 16.09 10.14
CA PRO A 184 -10.21 15.33 9.28
C PRO A 184 -9.47 14.47 8.24
N THR A 185 -8.33 14.94 7.71
CA THR A 185 -7.54 14.23 6.71
C THR A 185 -6.85 13.04 7.34
N VAL A 186 -6.21 13.24 8.49
CA VAL A 186 -5.53 12.17 9.24
C VAL A 186 -6.54 11.11 9.67
N LEU A 187 -7.70 11.53 10.22
CA LEU A 187 -8.79 10.61 10.57
C LEU A 187 -9.27 9.80 9.37
N SER A 188 -9.45 10.44 8.21
CA SER A 188 -9.93 9.75 7.02
C SER A 188 -8.99 8.64 6.57
N TYR A 189 -7.68 8.85 6.68
CA TYR A 189 -6.67 7.84 6.37
C TYR A 189 -6.56 6.76 7.44
N LEU A 190 -6.65 7.13 8.72
CA LEU A 190 -6.70 6.17 9.81
C LEU A 190 -7.84 5.17 9.62
N VAL A 191 -9.05 5.69 9.35
CA VAL A 191 -10.24 4.86 9.10
C VAL A 191 -10.04 3.98 7.87
N THR A 192 -9.50 4.52 6.78
CA THR A 192 -9.19 3.76 5.55
C THR A 192 -8.24 2.59 5.83
N ALA A 193 -7.22 2.80 6.66
CA ALA A 193 -6.25 1.77 7.03
C ALA A 193 -6.83 0.71 7.97
N ALA A 194 -7.67 1.13 8.93
CA ALA A 194 -8.17 0.27 10.01
C ALA A 194 -9.40 -0.57 9.63
N MET A 195 -10.14 -0.18 8.58
CA MET A 195 -11.31 -0.95 8.14
C MET A 195 -10.92 -2.28 7.51
N VAL A 196 -11.65 -3.34 7.89
CA VAL A 196 -11.53 -4.67 7.30
C VAL A 196 -12.51 -4.75 6.13
N VAL A 197 -12.06 -4.27 4.96
CA VAL A 197 -12.86 -4.23 3.73
C VAL A 197 -12.06 -4.80 2.56
N PRO A 198 -12.74 -5.27 1.49
CA PRO A 198 -12.08 -5.72 0.27
C PRO A 198 -11.13 -4.65 -0.31
N GLN A 199 -10.10 -5.08 -1.04
CA GLN A 199 -9.13 -4.21 -1.67
C GLN A 199 -9.79 -3.11 -2.53
N GLN A 200 -10.81 -3.47 -3.30
CA GLN A 200 -11.52 -2.53 -4.17
C GLN A 200 -12.18 -1.39 -3.38
N GLU A 201 -12.76 -1.67 -2.22
CA GLU A 201 -13.38 -0.66 -1.37
C GLU A 201 -12.33 0.23 -0.70
N ARG A 202 -11.23 -0.36 -0.23
CA ARG A 202 -10.09 0.41 0.28
C ARG A 202 -9.50 1.34 -0.79
N GLN A 203 -9.42 0.86 -2.03
CA GLN A 203 -8.99 1.65 -3.16
C GLN A 203 -9.98 2.77 -3.51
N GLN A 204 -11.29 2.55 -3.35
CA GLN A 204 -12.31 3.59 -3.51
C GLN A 204 -12.11 4.73 -2.50
N LEU A 205 -11.82 4.41 -1.24
CA LEU A 205 -11.50 5.41 -0.22
C LEU A 205 -10.22 6.19 -0.58
N LEU A 206 -9.18 5.49 -1.00
CA LEU A 206 -7.92 6.10 -1.39
C LEU A 206 -8.06 7.01 -2.62
N SER A 207 -8.95 6.68 -3.54
CA SER A 207 -9.18 7.42 -4.79
C SER A 207 -10.15 8.60 -4.65
N ALA A 208 -10.71 8.83 -3.47
CA ALA A 208 -11.64 9.95 -3.23
C ALA A 208 -10.97 11.31 -3.51
N ASP A 209 -11.70 12.20 -4.18
CA ASP A 209 -11.16 13.49 -4.67
C ASP A 209 -10.85 14.50 -3.55
N SER A 210 -11.45 14.33 -2.36
CA SER A 210 -11.25 15.21 -1.21
C SER A 210 -11.37 14.47 0.11
N THR A 211 -10.94 15.11 1.20
CA THR A 211 -11.14 14.62 2.57
C THR A 211 -12.62 14.41 2.87
N ALA A 212 -13.51 15.37 2.51
CA ALA A 212 -14.95 15.23 2.70
C ALA A 212 -15.54 14.05 1.93
N ALA A 213 -15.14 13.83 0.68
CA ALA A 213 -15.59 12.70 -0.12
C ALA A 213 -15.14 11.37 0.51
N ARG A 214 -13.91 11.28 0.97
CA ARG A 214 -13.36 10.09 1.64
C ARG A 214 -14.10 9.81 2.95
N LEU A 215 -14.32 10.81 3.79
CA LEU A 215 -15.07 10.68 5.04
C LEU A 215 -16.53 10.27 4.79
N THR A 216 -17.18 10.78 3.73
CA THR A 216 -18.54 10.41 3.37
C THR A 216 -18.65 8.94 2.98
N ILE A 217 -17.73 8.45 2.15
CA ILE A 217 -17.63 7.04 1.76
C ILE A 217 -17.36 6.19 3.00
N ALA A 218 -16.37 6.57 3.82
CA ALA A 218 -15.99 5.86 5.04
C ALA A 218 -17.18 5.72 6.01
N ARG A 219 -17.96 6.79 6.22
CA ARG A 219 -19.16 6.76 7.07
C ARG A 219 -20.18 5.72 6.60
N GLY A 220 -20.44 5.68 5.28
CA GLY A 220 -21.34 4.69 4.69
C GLY A 220 -20.87 3.25 4.88
N MET A 221 -19.58 3.01 4.63
CA MET A 221 -18.97 1.70 4.81
C MET A 221 -18.98 1.28 6.29
N LEU A 222 -18.57 2.14 7.21
CA LEU A 222 -18.59 1.87 8.66
C LEU A 222 -19.99 1.47 9.13
N SER A 223 -21.03 2.19 8.70
CA SER A 223 -22.41 1.87 9.08
C SER A 223 -22.82 0.49 8.56
N ARG A 224 -22.49 0.16 7.32
CA ARG A 224 -22.78 -1.16 6.73
C ARG A 224 -22.05 -2.28 7.45
N GLU A 225 -20.74 -2.13 7.66
CA GLU A 225 -19.91 -3.15 8.31
C GLU A 225 -20.33 -3.39 9.76
N THR A 226 -20.66 -2.33 10.50
CA THR A 226 -21.14 -2.46 11.89
C THR A 226 -22.41 -3.29 11.97
N VAL A 227 -23.37 -3.09 11.07
CA VAL A 227 -24.60 -3.88 11.00
C VAL A 227 -24.29 -5.33 10.67
N LEU A 228 -23.46 -5.58 9.64
CA LEU A 228 -23.08 -6.95 9.25
C LEU A 228 -22.40 -7.71 10.39
N ILE A 229 -21.47 -7.10 11.09
CA ILE A 229 -20.78 -7.72 12.23
C ILE A 229 -21.77 -8.03 13.35
N SER A 230 -22.68 -7.09 13.68
CA SER A 230 -23.66 -7.27 14.73
C SER A 230 -24.65 -8.41 14.42
N GLU A 231 -25.11 -8.50 13.17
CA GLU A 231 -26.01 -9.57 12.73
C GLU A 231 -25.33 -10.93 12.70
N LEU A 232 -24.08 -11.01 12.22
CA LEU A 232 -23.31 -12.26 12.20
C LEU A 232 -22.94 -12.74 13.60
N SER A 233 -22.66 -11.82 14.53
CA SER A 233 -22.37 -12.14 15.94
C SER A 233 -23.61 -12.56 16.71
N ALA A 234 -24.81 -12.17 16.25
CA ALA A 234 -26.08 -12.53 16.81
C ALA A 234 -26.62 -13.91 16.36
N VAL A 235 -25.99 -14.55 15.34
CA VAL A 235 -26.33 -15.93 14.95
C VAL A 235 -25.85 -16.85 16.07
N PRO A 236 -26.75 -17.53 16.83
CA PRO A 236 -26.33 -18.48 17.84
C PRO A 236 -25.44 -19.53 17.18
N SER A 237 -24.29 -19.82 17.79
CA SER A 237 -23.56 -21.03 17.45
C SER A 237 -24.52 -22.18 17.50
N LEU A 238 -24.80 -22.79 16.35
CA LEU A 238 -25.53 -24.06 16.31
C LEU A 238 -24.64 -25.04 17.07
N ASP A 239 -24.98 -25.30 18.35
CA ASP A 239 -24.47 -26.43 19.08
C ASP A 239 -24.89 -27.68 18.28
N ILE A 240 -23.95 -28.21 17.50
CA ILE A 240 -24.11 -29.53 16.89
C ILE A 240 -23.86 -30.52 18.01
N PRO A 241 -24.95 -31.16 18.56
CA PRO A 241 -24.76 -32.16 19.57
C PRO A 241 -24.07 -33.37 18.92
N GLY A 242 -22.79 -33.62 19.27
CA GLY A 242 -22.17 -34.89 18.89
C GLY A 242 -20.75 -34.84 18.36
N ALA A 243 -20.05 -33.71 18.33
CA ALA A 243 -18.61 -33.69 18.03
C ALA A 243 -17.80 -33.93 19.30
N THR A 244 -17.66 -35.17 19.74
CA THR A 244 -16.58 -35.54 20.66
C THR A 244 -15.24 -35.46 19.93
N PRO A 245 -14.23 -34.77 20.48
CA PRO A 245 -12.90 -34.80 19.89
C PRO A 245 -12.33 -36.22 20.05
N SER A 246 -12.09 -36.90 18.93
CA SER A 246 -11.33 -38.16 18.90
C SER A 246 -9.88 -37.83 19.18
N VAL A 247 -9.43 -38.19 20.38
CA VAL A 247 -8.00 -38.22 20.71
C VAL A 247 -7.40 -39.49 20.09
N ASN A 248 -6.49 -39.33 19.18
CA ASN A 248 -5.52 -40.39 18.84
C ASN A 248 -4.22 -39.75 18.40
#